data_6f8acac583182198bb93ca266ced8893
#
_entry.id   6f8acac583182198bb93ca266ced8893
#
_cell.length_a   1.000
_cell.length_b   1.000
_cell.length_c   1.000
_cell.angle_alpha   90.00
_cell.angle_beta   90.00
_cell.angle_gamma   90.00
#
_symmetry.space_group_name_H-M   'P 1'
#
loop_
_entity.id
_entity.type
_entity.pdbx_description
1 polymer ?
#
loop_
_entity_poly.entity_id
_entity_poly.type
_entity_poly.pdbx_seq_one_letter_code
_entity_poly.pdbx_strand_id
1 'polypeptide(L)'
;DLCHLQKLGKNHLYEIDLAEDEIHEDQAAAILAGALAGDGIGWQDEPREGKIKLLAERDGLFAVNTAALAAFNMVDEVMCATLHSHTLVRKGELVAATRAIPLIMKRAPIERAAAIAQQNGATLAVKALLTAKVGLIITGNEVYHGLVKDGFAPILSEKVTALGCTVH
;
A
#
# COMPACT_ATOMS: atom_id res chain seq x y z
N ASP A 1 -12.88 31.92 13.89
CA ASP A 1 -13.09 33.37 13.80
C ASP A 1 -13.78 33.70 12.49
N LEU A 2 -15.03 34.19 12.57
CA LEU A 2 -15.89 34.52 11.43
C LEU A 2 -15.22 35.56 10.48
N CYS A 3 -14.51 36.53 11.05
CA CYS A 3 -13.81 37.56 10.26
C CYS A 3 -12.69 36.95 9.39
N HIS A 4 -12.03 35.88 9.84
CA HIS A 4 -11.02 35.19 9.06
C HIS A 4 -11.64 34.42 7.90
N LEU A 5 -12.75 33.75 8.14
CA LEU A 5 -13.49 33.00 7.10
C LEU A 5 -14.05 33.92 6.00
N GLN A 6 -14.56 35.09 6.38
CA GLN A 6 -15.01 36.11 5.41
C GLN A 6 -13.86 36.62 4.54
N LYS A 7 -12.66 36.85 5.10
CA LYS A 7 -11.46 37.22 4.33
C LYS A 7 -11.01 36.13 3.34
N LEU A 8 -11.33 34.86 3.62
CA LEU A 8 -11.11 33.72 2.74
C LEU A 8 -12.25 33.53 1.70
N GLY A 9 -13.21 34.47 1.62
CA GLY A 9 -14.34 34.41 0.70
C GLY A 9 -15.42 33.40 1.12
N LYS A 10 -15.38 32.85 2.33
CA LYS A 10 -16.34 31.88 2.86
C LYS A 10 -17.50 32.61 3.54
N ASN A 11 -18.54 32.90 2.78
CA ASN A 11 -19.71 33.69 3.24
C ASN A 11 -20.81 32.82 3.89
N HIS A 12 -20.74 31.50 3.73
CA HIS A 12 -21.70 30.55 4.29
C HIS A 12 -20.95 29.46 5.07
N LEU A 13 -21.44 29.15 6.25
CA LEU A 13 -20.99 28.07 7.12
C LEU A 13 -22.16 27.12 7.31
N TYR A 14 -21.89 25.84 7.14
CA TYR A 14 -22.84 24.77 7.43
C TYR A 14 -22.33 24.02 8.65
N GLU A 15 -23.17 23.91 9.69
CA GLU A 15 -22.96 23.01 10.81
C GLU A 15 -23.70 21.70 10.49
N ILE A 16 -23.01 20.58 10.64
CA ILE A 16 -23.57 19.28 10.30
C ILE A 16 -23.47 18.41 11.54
N ASP A 17 -24.63 18.01 12.06
CA ASP A 17 -24.72 17.01 13.12
C ASP A 17 -24.77 15.60 12.49
N LEU A 18 -23.88 14.71 12.95
CA LEU A 18 -23.87 13.32 12.53
C LEU A 18 -24.96 12.55 13.26
N ALA A 19 -25.74 11.78 12.52
CA ALA A 19 -26.63 10.78 13.11
C ALA A 19 -25.80 9.63 13.73
N GLU A 20 -26.43 8.84 14.62
CA GLU A 20 -25.75 7.73 15.31
C GLU A 20 -25.16 6.68 14.34
N ASP A 21 -25.81 6.48 13.20
CA ASP A 21 -25.42 5.54 12.16
C ASP A 21 -24.52 6.15 11.06
N GLU A 22 -24.10 7.40 11.25
CA GLU A 22 -23.23 8.13 10.33
C GLU A 22 -21.81 8.27 10.84
N ILE A 23 -20.87 8.51 9.90
CA ILE A 23 -19.46 8.67 10.16
C ILE A 23 -18.88 9.73 9.22
N HIS A 24 -17.96 10.55 9.74
CA HIS A 24 -17.21 11.52 8.95
C HIS A 24 -16.14 10.82 8.08
N GLU A 25 -15.87 11.36 6.89
CA GLU A 25 -14.93 10.80 5.91
C GLU A 25 -13.54 10.48 6.50
N ASP A 26 -13.00 11.32 7.37
CA ASP A 26 -11.67 11.10 7.97
C ASP A 26 -11.66 9.93 8.95
N GLN A 27 -12.74 9.76 9.73
CA GLN A 27 -12.88 8.60 10.61
C GLN A 27 -13.07 7.31 9.80
N ALA A 28 -13.86 7.38 8.73
CA ALA A 28 -14.05 6.27 7.80
C ALA A 28 -12.73 5.87 7.14
N ALA A 29 -11.95 6.85 6.65
CA ALA A 29 -10.64 6.60 6.04
C ALA A 29 -9.67 5.90 7.01
N ALA A 30 -9.66 6.26 8.29
CA ALA A 30 -8.83 5.61 9.31
C ALA A 30 -9.21 4.14 9.52
N ILE A 31 -10.53 3.82 9.57
CA ILE A 31 -11.04 2.45 9.65
C ILE A 31 -10.61 1.64 8.42
N LEU A 32 -10.81 2.20 7.22
CA LEU A 32 -10.46 1.54 5.96
C LEU A 32 -8.95 1.29 5.86
N ALA A 33 -8.12 2.28 6.21
CA ALA A 33 -6.67 2.14 6.20
C ALA A 33 -6.20 1.04 7.16
N GLY A 34 -6.74 1.02 8.40
CA GLY A 34 -6.43 -0.02 9.38
C GLY A 34 -6.85 -1.43 8.94
N ALA A 35 -7.95 -1.55 8.20
CA ALA A 35 -8.44 -2.82 7.69
C ALA A 35 -7.60 -3.35 6.49
N LEU A 36 -7.12 -2.45 5.63
CA LEU A 36 -6.32 -2.78 4.45
C LEU A 36 -4.85 -3.08 4.80
N ALA A 37 -4.28 -2.37 5.79
CA ALA A 37 -2.89 -2.46 6.14
C ALA A 37 -2.58 -3.76 6.89
N GLY A 38 -1.71 -4.58 6.30
CA GLY A 38 -1.14 -5.76 6.92
C GLY A 38 0.31 -5.57 7.31
N ASP A 39 0.99 -6.68 7.54
CA ASP A 39 2.39 -6.69 7.99
C ASP A 39 3.30 -5.87 7.05
N GLY A 40 4.06 -4.94 7.64
CA GLY A 40 5.00 -4.06 6.93
C GLY A 40 4.35 -2.90 6.20
N ILE A 41 3.09 -2.57 6.51
CA ILE A 41 2.39 -1.41 5.98
C ILE A 41 1.86 -0.55 7.12
N GLY A 42 2.09 0.75 7.02
CA GLY A 42 1.59 1.75 7.96
C GLY A 42 1.22 3.06 7.28
N TRP A 43 0.86 4.04 8.08
CA TRP A 43 0.65 5.42 7.66
C TRP A 43 1.08 6.38 8.77
N GLN A 44 1.45 7.60 8.42
CA GLN A 44 1.98 8.59 9.37
C GLN A 44 1.12 9.84 9.43
N ASP A 45 0.47 10.19 8.33
CA ASP A 45 -0.33 11.40 8.23
C ASP A 45 -1.75 11.17 8.75
N GLU A 46 -2.32 12.21 9.36
CA GLU A 46 -3.75 12.24 9.65
C GLU A 46 -4.57 12.23 8.35
N PRO A 47 -5.78 11.64 8.37
CA PRO A 47 -6.67 11.68 7.22
C PRO A 47 -6.92 13.11 6.74
N ARG A 48 -6.99 13.30 5.45
CA ARG A 48 -7.38 14.57 4.84
C ARG A 48 -8.36 14.31 3.72
N GLU A 49 -9.53 14.95 3.77
CA GLU A 49 -10.58 14.77 2.77
C GLU A 49 -10.90 13.29 2.54
N GLY A 50 -11.05 12.55 3.62
CA GLY A 50 -11.35 11.11 3.57
C GLY A 50 -10.24 10.23 3.00
N LYS A 51 -9.00 10.74 2.84
CA LYS A 51 -7.89 10.02 2.20
C LYS A 51 -6.74 9.73 3.18
N ILE A 52 -6.22 8.49 3.10
CA ILE A 52 -5.00 8.07 3.77
C ILE A 52 -4.06 7.42 2.75
N LYS A 53 -2.77 7.77 2.86
CA LYS A 53 -1.66 7.15 2.12
C LYS A 53 -1.07 6.02 2.96
N LEU A 54 -0.93 4.85 2.37
CA LEU A 54 -0.29 3.68 2.97
C LEU A 54 1.14 3.56 2.48
N LEU A 55 2.07 3.44 3.41
CA LEU A 55 3.51 3.44 3.17
C LEU A 55 4.11 2.09 3.57
N ALA A 56 5.16 1.67 2.87
CA ALA A 56 5.97 0.54 3.29
C ALA A 56 6.76 0.89 4.56
N GLU A 57 6.70 0.06 5.59
CA GLU A 57 7.46 0.23 6.84
C GLU A 57 8.85 -0.41 6.77
N ARG A 58 9.10 -1.20 5.73
CA ARG A 58 10.36 -1.90 5.48
C ARG A 58 10.62 -2.07 3.98
N ASP A 59 11.87 -2.35 3.63
CA ASP A 59 12.23 -2.83 2.30
C ASP A 59 11.68 -4.24 2.11
N GLY A 60 11.10 -4.52 0.94
CA GLY A 60 10.50 -5.83 0.72
C GLY A 60 9.72 -5.97 -0.58
N LEU A 61 9.01 -7.07 -0.67
CA LEU A 61 8.11 -7.38 -1.78
C LEU A 61 6.68 -7.00 -1.38
N PHE A 62 6.13 -6.00 -2.07
CA PHE A 62 4.74 -5.61 -1.88
C PHE A 62 3.79 -6.68 -2.42
N ALA A 63 2.87 -7.13 -1.62
CA ALA A 63 1.89 -8.16 -1.95
C ALA A 63 0.47 -7.63 -1.78
N VAL A 64 -0.37 -7.89 -2.76
CA VAL A 64 -1.79 -7.51 -2.78
C VAL A 64 -2.65 -8.77 -2.92
N ASN A 65 -3.60 -8.95 -2.02
CA ASN A 65 -4.71 -9.88 -2.24
C ASN A 65 -5.71 -9.22 -3.21
N THR A 66 -5.52 -9.47 -4.49
CA THR A 66 -6.30 -8.82 -5.56
C THR A 66 -7.79 -9.14 -5.50
N ALA A 67 -8.17 -10.35 -5.03
CA ALA A 67 -9.57 -10.72 -4.87
C ALA A 67 -10.23 -9.91 -3.73
N ALA A 68 -9.55 -9.78 -2.59
CA ALA A 68 -10.02 -8.97 -1.47
C ALA A 68 -10.09 -7.47 -1.85
N LEU A 69 -9.07 -6.96 -2.55
CA LEU A 69 -9.04 -5.57 -3.02
C LEU A 69 -10.18 -5.29 -4.02
N ALA A 70 -10.42 -6.20 -4.95
CA ALA A 70 -11.54 -6.07 -5.90
C ALA A 70 -12.89 -6.06 -5.17
N ALA A 71 -13.11 -6.98 -4.23
CA ALA A 71 -14.34 -7.02 -3.45
C ALA A 71 -14.52 -5.77 -2.56
N PHE A 72 -13.43 -5.26 -1.98
CA PHE A 72 -13.41 -4.00 -1.24
C PHE A 72 -13.86 -2.83 -2.12
N ASN A 73 -13.28 -2.69 -3.31
CA ASN A 73 -13.59 -1.61 -4.25
C ASN A 73 -14.99 -1.73 -4.90
N MET A 74 -15.69 -2.85 -4.70
CA MET A 74 -17.11 -3.00 -5.08
C MET A 74 -18.07 -2.51 -4.02
N VAL A 75 -17.59 -2.13 -2.84
CA VAL A 75 -18.43 -1.47 -1.83
C VAL A 75 -18.58 0.00 -2.21
N ASP A 76 -19.82 0.49 -2.19
CA ASP A 76 -20.11 1.89 -2.50
C ASP A 76 -19.37 2.85 -1.55
N GLU A 77 -19.01 4.03 -2.06
CA GLU A 77 -18.44 5.14 -1.30
C GLU A 77 -17.01 4.95 -0.80
N VAL A 78 -16.35 3.82 -1.11
CA VAL A 78 -14.97 3.56 -0.75
C VAL A 78 -14.12 3.22 -1.95
N MET A 79 -12.82 3.51 -1.87
CA MET A 79 -11.86 3.08 -2.87
C MET A 79 -10.46 2.89 -2.29
N CYS A 80 -9.72 1.99 -2.90
CA CYS A 80 -8.29 1.82 -2.65
C CYS A 80 -7.56 1.57 -3.98
N ALA A 81 -6.51 2.36 -4.23
CA ALA A 81 -5.59 2.19 -5.34
C ALA A 81 -4.22 1.79 -4.82
N THR A 82 -3.52 0.90 -5.53
CA THR A 82 -2.24 0.32 -5.09
C THR A 82 -1.22 0.28 -6.21
N LEU A 83 0.05 0.11 -5.87
CA LEU A 83 1.05 -0.41 -6.79
C LEU A 83 0.69 -1.84 -7.23
N HIS A 84 1.33 -2.33 -8.27
CA HIS A 84 1.18 -3.72 -8.68
C HIS A 84 1.69 -4.68 -7.59
N SER A 85 1.00 -5.81 -7.42
CA SER A 85 1.48 -6.89 -6.57
C SER A 85 2.84 -7.39 -7.06
N HIS A 86 3.70 -7.80 -6.13
CA HIS A 86 5.08 -8.24 -6.37
C HIS A 86 6.04 -7.12 -6.83
N THR A 87 5.72 -5.86 -6.58
CA THR A 87 6.66 -4.75 -6.73
C THR A 87 7.64 -4.74 -5.56
N LEU A 88 8.94 -4.61 -5.86
CA LEU A 88 9.95 -4.33 -4.84
C LEU A 88 9.79 -2.89 -4.37
N VAL A 89 9.68 -2.70 -3.06
CA VAL A 89 9.47 -1.40 -2.45
C VAL A 89 10.50 -1.14 -1.35
N ARG A 90 10.75 0.12 -1.07
CA ARG A 90 11.62 0.58 0.00
C ARG A 90 10.82 1.15 1.15
N LYS A 91 11.40 1.13 2.34
CA LYS A 91 10.81 1.77 3.53
C LYS A 91 10.48 3.24 3.24
N GLY A 92 9.26 3.64 3.57
CA GLY A 92 8.72 4.99 3.33
C GLY A 92 8.11 5.20 1.95
N GLU A 93 8.17 4.22 1.05
CA GLU A 93 7.56 4.32 -0.27
C GLU A 93 6.04 4.21 -0.20
N LEU A 94 5.35 5.04 -1.00
CA LEU A 94 3.89 5.00 -1.13
C LEU A 94 3.47 3.75 -1.90
N VAL A 95 2.75 2.85 -1.25
CA VAL A 95 2.32 1.57 -1.84
C VAL A 95 0.84 1.52 -2.17
N ALA A 96 0.03 2.30 -1.46
CA ALA A 96 -1.41 2.38 -1.69
C ALA A 96 -1.99 3.69 -1.13
N ALA A 97 -3.19 4.02 -1.55
CA ALA A 97 -4.00 5.06 -0.93
C ALA A 97 -5.46 4.60 -0.90
N THR A 98 -6.11 4.80 0.23
CA THR A 98 -7.54 4.56 0.40
C THR A 98 -8.28 5.86 0.60
N ARG A 99 -9.56 5.87 0.23
CA ARG A 99 -10.43 7.04 0.37
C ARG A 99 -11.86 6.62 0.69
N ALA A 100 -12.46 7.33 1.63
CA ALA A 100 -13.90 7.44 1.81
C ALA A 100 -14.38 8.67 1.02
N ILE A 101 -15.37 8.51 0.13
CA ILE A 101 -15.67 9.53 -0.89
C ILE A 101 -16.58 10.65 -0.37
N PRO A 102 -17.77 10.39 0.22
CA PRO A 102 -18.62 11.42 0.77
C PRO A 102 -18.08 11.98 2.09
N LEU A 103 -18.33 13.27 2.34
CA LEU A 103 -17.98 13.94 3.59
C LEU A 103 -18.58 13.25 4.82
N ILE A 104 -19.84 12.80 4.69
CA ILE A 104 -20.57 12.02 5.67
C ILE A 104 -21.21 10.84 4.96
N MET A 105 -21.12 9.69 5.56
CA MET A 105 -21.65 8.44 5.01
C MET A 105 -22.21 7.55 6.10
N LYS A 106 -22.96 6.52 5.72
CA LYS A 106 -23.43 5.52 6.66
C LYS A 106 -22.26 4.64 7.11
N ARG A 107 -22.28 4.27 8.38
CA ARG A 107 -21.25 3.42 9.00
C ARG A 107 -21.23 2.00 8.43
N ALA A 108 -22.40 1.44 8.11
CA ALA A 108 -22.54 0.05 7.68
C ALA A 108 -21.75 -0.30 6.39
N PRO A 109 -21.69 0.50 5.30
CA PRO A 109 -20.80 0.25 4.16
C PRO A 109 -19.32 0.22 4.56
N ILE A 110 -18.88 1.10 5.44
CA ILE A 110 -17.49 1.18 5.89
C ILE A 110 -17.09 -0.08 6.67
N GLU A 111 -17.94 -0.50 7.61
CA GLU A 111 -17.73 -1.74 8.37
C GLU A 111 -17.74 -2.98 7.46
N ARG A 112 -18.61 -3.02 6.46
CA ARG A 112 -18.62 -4.09 5.45
C ARG A 112 -17.33 -4.11 4.63
N ALA A 113 -16.84 -2.96 4.16
CA ALA A 113 -15.59 -2.85 3.43
C ALA A 113 -14.39 -3.29 4.29
N ALA A 114 -14.35 -2.87 5.56
CA ALA A 114 -13.32 -3.27 6.50
C ALA A 114 -13.34 -4.79 6.75
N ALA A 115 -14.52 -5.39 6.94
CA ALA A 115 -14.65 -6.83 7.10
C ALA A 115 -14.17 -7.61 5.86
N ILE A 116 -14.50 -7.15 4.66
CA ILE A 116 -14.01 -7.73 3.39
C ILE A 116 -12.48 -7.68 3.33
N ALA A 117 -11.88 -6.54 3.69
CA ALA A 117 -10.43 -6.37 3.66
C ALA A 117 -9.69 -7.32 4.61
N GLN A 118 -10.33 -7.80 5.67
CA GLN A 118 -9.73 -8.65 6.70
C GLN A 118 -10.13 -10.13 6.60
N GLN A 119 -11.09 -10.49 5.76
CA GLN A 119 -11.73 -11.82 5.74
C GLN A 119 -10.77 -12.99 5.52
N ASN A 120 -9.71 -12.82 4.73
CA ASN A 120 -8.73 -13.87 4.39
C ASN A 120 -7.29 -13.43 4.69
N GLY A 121 -7.08 -12.75 5.80
CA GLY A 121 -5.82 -12.09 6.13
C GLY A 121 -5.76 -10.68 5.54
N ALA A 122 -4.63 -9.99 5.72
CA ALA A 122 -4.49 -8.62 5.26
C ALA A 122 -4.56 -8.53 3.73
N THR A 123 -5.26 -7.52 3.24
CA THR A 123 -5.36 -7.22 1.80
C THR A 123 -4.02 -6.78 1.22
N LEU A 124 -3.23 -6.02 1.98
CA LEU A 124 -1.94 -5.46 1.58
C LEU A 124 -0.87 -5.88 2.58
N ALA A 125 0.32 -6.23 2.10
CA ALA A 125 1.47 -6.52 2.96
C ALA A 125 2.80 -6.21 2.25
N VAL A 126 3.86 -5.94 3.02
CA VAL A 126 5.23 -5.91 2.53
C VAL A 126 6.01 -7.05 3.16
N LYS A 127 6.29 -8.08 2.36
CA LYS A 127 7.09 -9.23 2.78
C LYS A 127 8.56 -8.86 2.80
N ALA A 128 9.23 -9.03 3.95
CA ALA A 128 10.66 -8.78 4.06
C ALA A 128 11.44 -9.67 3.09
N LEU A 129 12.50 -9.11 2.49
CA LEU A 129 13.44 -9.90 1.70
C LEU A 129 14.29 -10.76 2.64
N LEU A 130 14.52 -12.00 2.23
CA LEU A 130 15.42 -12.90 2.93
C LEU A 130 16.84 -12.66 2.45
N THR A 131 17.77 -12.46 3.38
CA THR A 131 19.20 -12.49 3.06
C THR A 131 19.63 -13.94 2.90
N ALA A 132 20.10 -14.29 1.71
CA ALA A 132 20.52 -15.64 1.38
C ALA A 132 21.95 -15.66 0.82
N LYS A 133 22.63 -16.81 0.97
CA LYS A 133 23.84 -17.11 0.22
C LYS A 133 23.43 -17.79 -1.09
N VAL A 134 23.79 -17.21 -2.21
CA VAL A 134 23.40 -17.67 -3.54
C VAL A 134 24.62 -18.20 -4.28
N GLY A 135 24.59 -19.49 -4.64
CA GLY A 135 25.58 -20.07 -5.55
C GLY A 135 25.15 -19.80 -7.01
N LEU A 136 26.07 -19.25 -7.81
CA LEU A 136 25.85 -19.04 -9.25
C LEU A 136 26.59 -20.13 -10.03
N ILE A 137 25.83 -20.91 -10.82
CA ILE A 137 26.39 -21.91 -11.73
C ILE A 137 26.14 -21.42 -13.15
N ILE A 138 27.22 -21.09 -13.86
CA ILE A 138 27.17 -20.71 -15.24
C ILE A 138 27.57 -21.91 -16.10
N THR A 139 26.73 -22.28 -17.06
CA THR A 139 26.93 -23.40 -17.95
C THR A 139 27.12 -22.88 -19.37
N GLY A 140 27.97 -23.55 -20.13
CA GLY A 140 28.28 -23.24 -21.53
C GLY A 140 29.71 -23.70 -21.87
N ASN A 141 29.87 -24.59 -22.83
CA ASN A 141 31.22 -25.05 -23.23
C ASN A 141 32.08 -23.91 -23.75
N GLU A 142 31.50 -22.95 -24.45
CA GLU A 142 32.18 -21.76 -24.98
C GLU A 142 32.72 -20.85 -23.85
N VAL A 143 31.96 -20.74 -22.76
CA VAL A 143 32.39 -19.99 -21.56
C VAL A 143 33.43 -20.78 -20.79
N TYR A 144 33.19 -22.08 -20.57
CA TYR A 144 34.10 -22.96 -19.85
C TYR A 144 35.50 -23.03 -20.51
N HIS A 145 35.54 -23.10 -21.84
CA HIS A 145 36.82 -23.10 -22.61
C HIS A 145 37.38 -21.72 -22.90
N GLY A 146 36.75 -20.66 -22.38
CA GLY A 146 37.24 -19.29 -22.54
C GLY A 146 37.11 -18.72 -23.94
N LEU A 147 36.29 -19.33 -24.81
CA LEU A 147 36.06 -18.87 -26.18
C LEU A 147 35.19 -17.62 -26.22
N VAL A 148 34.29 -17.47 -25.23
CA VAL A 148 33.40 -16.31 -25.07
C VAL A 148 33.49 -15.83 -23.63
N LYS A 149 33.54 -14.51 -23.42
CA LYS A 149 33.51 -13.92 -22.08
C LYS A 149 32.13 -14.12 -21.47
N ASP A 150 32.09 -14.61 -20.22
CA ASP A 150 30.85 -14.72 -19.46
C ASP A 150 30.21 -13.35 -19.22
N GLY A 151 29.02 -13.15 -19.77
CA GLY A 151 28.21 -11.95 -19.55
C GLY A 151 27.12 -12.11 -18.48
N PHE A 152 26.86 -13.35 -18.00
CA PHE A 152 25.78 -13.62 -17.06
C PHE A 152 26.21 -13.42 -15.60
N ALA A 153 27.37 -13.94 -15.21
CA ALA A 153 27.81 -13.87 -13.81
C ALA A 153 27.86 -12.44 -13.27
N PRO A 154 28.39 -11.42 -13.97
CA PRO A 154 28.38 -10.04 -13.49
C PRO A 154 26.97 -9.50 -13.25
N ILE A 155 26.05 -9.70 -14.21
CA ILE A 155 24.67 -9.21 -14.15
C ILE A 155 23.88 -9.90 -13.02
N LEU A 156 24.03 -11.22 -12.89
CA LEU A 156 23.34 -11.98 -11.84
C LEU A 156 23.89 -11.63 -10.46
N SER A 157 25.22 -11.47 -10.34
CA SER A 157 25.85 -11.05 -9.08
C SER A 157 25.36 -9.69 -8.62
N GLU A 158 25.26 -8.71 -9.53
CA GLU A 158 24.73 -7.39 -9.25
C GLU A 158 23.26 -7.47 -8.75
N LYS A 159 22.41 -8.22 -9.45
CA LYS A 159 20.99 -8.40 -9.08
C LYS A 159 20.85 -9.07 -7.71
N VAL A 160 21.60 -10.14 -7.46
CA VAL A 160 21.60 -10.87 -6.18
C VAL A 160 22.02 -9.96 -5.03
N THR A 161 23.08 -9.17 -5.24
CA THR A 161 23.60 -8.21 -4.25
C THR A 161 22.60 -7.07 -4.00
N ALA A 162 21.95 -6.56 -5.05
CA ALA A 162 20.92 -5.52 -4.92
C ALA A 162 19.71 -5.97 -4.10
N LEU A 163 19.45 -7.28 -4.03
CA LEU A 163 18.41 -7.88 -3.18
C LEU A 163 18.88 -8.17 -1.73
N GLY A 164 20.10 -7.73 -1.36
CA GLY A 164 20.67 -7.95 -0.03
C GLY A 164 21.25 -9.36 0.20
N CYS A 165 21.38 -10.17 -0.86
CA CYS A 165 21.96 -11.49 -0.81
C CYS A 165 23.48 -11.48 -1.06
N THR A 166 24.18 -12.52 -0.67
CA THR A 166 25.61 -12.70 -0.96
C THR A 166 25.80 -13.76 -2.04
N VAL A 167 26.69 -13.49 -2.99
CA VAL A 167 27.07 -14.44 -4.05
C VAL A 167 28.24 -15.28 -3.58
N HIS A 168 28.17 -16.56 -3.85
CA HIS A 168 29.22 -17.56 -3.59
C HIS A 168 29.68 -18.19 -4.88
#